data_25c8813fde62da8992c471aa29b50b2b
#
_entry.id   25c8813fde62da8992c471aa29b50b2b
#
_cell.length_a   1.000
_cell.length_b   1.000
_cell.length_c   1.000
_cell.angle_alpha   90.00
_cell.angle_beta   90.00
_cell.angle_gamma   90.00
#
_symmetry.space_group_name_H-M   'P 1'
#
loop_
_entity.id
_entity.type
_entity.pdbx_description
1 polymer ?
#
loop_
_entity_poly.entity_id
_entity_poly.type
_entity_poly.pdbx_seq_one_letter_code
_entity_poly.pdbx_strand_id
1 'polypeptide(L)'
;MMKQLTGAQIVLECLKEQGVDTVFGYPGGAILNIYDELYKQKKDFTHILTSHEQGASHAADGYARSTGKVGVCFATSGPGATNIVTGLATANMDSVPVVAI
;
A
#
# COMPACT_ATOMS: atom_id res chain seq x y z
N MET A 1 2.08 2.16 27.46
CA MET A 1 0.80 1.42 27.63
C MET A 1 0.62 0.45 26.48
N MET A 2 0.37 -0.81 26.81
CA MET A 2 0.10 -1.82 25.77
C MET A 2 -1.31 -1.65 25.22
N LYS A 3 -1.43 -1.68 23.89
CA LYS A 3 -2.70 -1.68 23.18
C LYS A 3 -2.95 -3.04 22.58
N GLN A 4 -4.19 -3.51 22.64
CA GLN A 4 -4.62 -4.65 21.85
C GLN A 4 -5.14 -4.15 20.50
N LEU A 5 -4.50 -4.60 19.43
CA LEU A 5 -4.85 -4.23 18.06
C LEU A 5 -5.02 -5.49 17.23
N THR A 6 -5.91 -5.44 16.25
CA THR A 6 -5.96 -6.48 15.22
C THR A 6 -4.74 -6.37 14.30
N GLY A 7 -4.44 -7.44 13.56
CA GLY A 7 -3.35 -7.40 12.58
C GLY A 7 -3.53 -6.28 11.56
N ALA A 8 -4.76 -6.05 11.09
CA ALA A 8 -5.04 -4.96 10.17
C ALA A 8 -4.76 -3.59 10.78
N GLN A 9 -5.14 -3.38 12.04
CA GLN A 9 -4.81 -2.15 12.76
C GLN A 9 -3.30 -1.96 12.92
N ILE A 10 -2.58 -3.04 13.23
CA ILE A 10 -1.11 -2.99 13.38
C ILE A 10 -0.46 -2.54 12.07
N VAL A 11 -0.89 -3.06 10.93
CA VAL A 11 -0.36 -2.64 9.62
C VAL A 11 -0.49 -1.12 9.47
N LEU A 12 -1.68 -0.57 9.71
CA LEU A 12 -1.90 0.88 9.53
C LEU A 12 -1.13 1.71 10.56
N GLU A 13 -1.04 1.25 11.81
CA GLU A 13 -0.24 1.95 12.83
C GLU A 13 1.25 1.98 12.44
N CYS A 14 1.79 0.86 11.93
CA CYS A 14 3.16 0.82 11.44
C CYS A 14 3.39 1.80 10.29
N LEU A 15 2.43 1.89 9.35
CA LEU A 15 2.52 2.84 8.26
C LEU A 15 2.52 4.29 8.76
N LYS A 16 1.65 4.60 9.73
CA LYS A 16 1.64 5.93 10.36
C LYS A 16 2.95 6.27 11.03
N GLU A 17 3.54 5.33 11.78
CA GLU A 17 4.84 5.53 12.42
C GLU A 17 5.94 5.83 11.41
N GLN A 18 5.85 5.28 10.21
CA GLN A 18 6.81 5.53 9.12
C GLN A 18 6.47 6.79 8.32
N GLY A 19 5.46 7.55 8.73
CA GLY A 19 5.07 8.78 8.04
C GLY A 19 4.32 8.56 6.73
N VAL A 20 3.74 7.37 6.53
CA VAL A 20 2.95 7.06 5.33
C VAL A 20 1.53 7.58 5.50
N ASP A 21 1.10 8.42 4.58
CA ASP A 21 -0.26 8.97 4.55
C ASP A 21 -0.99 8.72 3.22
N THR A 22 -0.31 8.19 2.24
CA THR A 22 -0.85 7.96 0.90
C THR A 22 -0.53 6.53 0.46
N VAL A 23 -1.56 5.80 0.03
CA VAL A 23 -1.44 4.43 -0.42
C VAL A 23 -2.22 4.23 -1.71
N PHE A 24 -1.76 3.31 -2.54
CA PHE A 24 -2.37 2.98 -3.82
C PHE A 24 -2.79 1.51 -3.82
N GLY A 25 -3.92 1.19 -4.41
CA GLY A 25 -4.29 -0.21 -4.42
C GLY A 25 -5.61 -0.53 -5.11
N TYR A 26 -5.88 -1.82 -5.18
CA TYR A 26 -7.13 -2.39 -5.65
C TYR A 26 -7.57 -3.47 -4.65
N PRO A 27 -8.78 -3.38 -4.08
CA PRO A 27 -9.22 -4.32 -3.05
C PRO A 27 -9.54 -5.71 -3.61
N GLY A 28 -9.49 -6.69 -2.72
CA GLY A 28 -9.89 -8.07 -3.00
C GLY A 28 -10.10 -8.83 -1.70
N GLY A 29 -10.59 -10.06 -1.78
CA GLY A 29 -11.06 -10.80 -0.62
C GLY A 29 -10.06 -10.93 0.53
N ALA A 30 -8.81 -11.23 0.21
CA ALA A 30 -7.80 -11.49 1.26
C ALA A 30 -7.34 -10.23 1.99
N ILE A 31 -7.51 -9.04 1.40
CA ILE A 31 -7.05 -7.77 1.99
C ILE A 31 -8.20 -6.93 2.56
N LEU A 32 -9.43 -7.46 2.59
CA LEU A 32 -10.59 -6.70 3.04
C LEU A 32 -10.47 -6.18 4.47
N ASN A 33 -9.86 -6.94 5.37
CA ASN A 33 -9.70 -6.48 6.75
C ASN A 33 -8.83 -5.21 6.84
N ILE A 34 -7.80 -5.12 6.02
CA ILE A 34 -6.96 -3.91 5.95
C ILE A 34 -7.75 -2.76 5.31
N TYR A 35 -8.49 -3.03 4.25
CA TYR A 35 -9.33 -2.01 3.61
C TYR A 35 -10.43 -1.49 4.52
N ASP A 36 -11.03 -2.35 5.35
CA ASP A 36 -12.03 -1.93 6.33
C ASP A 36 -11.42 -0.97 7.37
N GLU A 37 -10.24 -1.30 7.88
CA GLU A 37 -9.52 -0.40 8.78
C GLU A 37 -9.08 0.90 8.09
N LEU A 38 -8.65 0.82 6.85
CA LEU A 38 -8.31 2.00 6.06
C LEU A 38 -9.50 2.95 5.93
N TYR A 39 -10.70 2.42 5.71
CA TYR A 39 -11.92 3.21 5.69
C TYR A 39 -12.20 3.87 7.05
N LYS A 40 -12.03 3.13 8.14
CA LYS A 40 -12.23 3.67 9.49
C LYS A 40 -11.22 4.78 9.80
N GLN A 41 -10.03 4.71 9.25
CA GLN A 41 -8.95 5.68 9.46
C GLN A 41 -8.75 6.63 8.27
N LYS A 42 -9.80 6.89 7.52
CA LYS A 42 -9.75 7.72 6.30
C LYS A 42 -9.30 9.17 6.53
N LYS A 43 -9.28 9.63 7.77
CA LYS A 43 -8.74 10.96 8.12
C LYS A 43 -7.22 10.98 8.10
N ASP A 44 -6.58 9.83 8.32
CA ASP A 44 -5.12 9.71 8.39
C ASP A 44 -4.50 9.23 7.09
N PHE A 45 -5.29 8.63 6.19
CA PHE A 45 -4.80 8.05 4.96
C PHE A 45 -5.59 8.54 3.75
N THR A 46 -4.86 8.84 2.68
CA THR A 46 -5.44 9.00 1.34
C THR A 46 -5.21 7.70 0.58
N HIS A 47 -6.28 7.03 0.19
CA HIS A 47 -6.22 5.85 -0.65
C HIS A 47 -6.58 6.22 -2.09
N ILE A 48 -5.73 5.89 -3.02
CA ILE A 48 -5.98 6.11 -4.45
C ILE A 48 -6.27 4.76 -5.07
N LEU A 49 -7.53 4.58 -5.46
CA LEU A 49 -8.01 3.37 -6.12
C LEU A 49 -7.52 3.33 -7.56
N THR A 50 -6.90 2.22 -7.94
CA THR A 50 -6.52 1.97 -9.32
C THR A 50 -7.45 0.94 -9.95
N SER A 51 -7.50 0.90 -11.28
CA SER A 51 -8.32 -0.08 -12.00
C SER A 51 -7.63 -1.45 -12.14
N HIS A 52 -6.33 -1.50 -11.84
CA HIS A 52 -5.50 -2.69 -11.93
C HIS A 52 -4.34 -2.55 -10.95
N GLU A 53 -3.94 -3.64 -10.34
CA GLU A 53 -2.88 -3.62 -9.33
C GLU A 53 -1.52 -3.18 -9.90
N GLN A 54 -1.26 -3.47 -11.17
CA GLN A 54 -0.06 -2.97 -11.83
C GLN A 54 -0.01 -1.44 -11.81
N GLY A 55 -1.17 -0.80 -12.03
CA GLY A 55 -1.27 0.66 -11.90
C GLY A 55 -0.94 1.13 -10.49
N ALA A 56 -1.34 0.38 -9.46
CA ALA A 56 -1.02 0.72 -8.07
C ALA A 56 0.48 0.66 -7.79
N SER A 57 1.16 -0.39 -8.24
CA SER A 57 2.60 -0.52 -8.04
C SER A 57 3.39 0.55 -8.82
N HIS A 58 2.97 0.86 -10.04
CA HIS A 58 3.58 1.96 -10.79
C HIS A 58 3.29 3.33 -10.17
N ALA A 59 2.09 3.53 -9.62
CA ALA A 59 1.77 4.77 -8.92
C ALA A 59 2.62 4.94 -7.66
N ALA A 60 2.83 3.87 -6.90
CA ALA A 60 3.71 3.89 -5.73
C ALA A 60 5.16 4.21 -6.12
N ASP A 61 5.64 3.63 -7.21
CA ASP A 61 6.96 3.93 -7.77
C ASP A 61 7.08 5.41 -8.15
N GLY A 62 6.11 5.93 -8.89
CA GLY A 62 6.09 7.35 -9.28
C GLY A 62 6.00 8.28 -8.09
N TYR A 63 5.21 7.94 -7.09
CA TYR A 63 5.10 8.69 -5.85
C TYR A 63 6.45 8.77 -5.11
N ALA A 64 7.14 7.64 -5.00
CA ALA A 64 8.46 7.60 -4.35
C ALA A 64 9.48 8.44 -5.11
N ARG A 65 9.48 8.36 -6.44
CA ARG A 65 10.40 9.16 -7.29
C ARG A 65 10.15 10.66 -7.14
N SER A 66 8.89 11.07 -7.09
CA SER A 66 8.53 12.49 -7.08
C SER A 66 8.60 13.13 -5.70
N THR A 67 8.42 12.37 -4.63
CA THR A 67 8.37 12.91 -3.27
C THR A 67 9.62 12.63 -2.45
N GLY A 68 10.40 11.62 -2.82
CA GLY A 68 11.49 11.10 -1.99
C GLY A 68 11.02 10.26 -0.81
N LYS A 69 9.72 9.97 -0.71
CA LYS A 69 9.12 9.12 0.33
C LYS A 69 8.96 7.70 -0.17
N VAL A 70 8.75 6.76 0.74
CA VAL A 70 8.42 5.38 0.37
C VAL A 70 7.01 5.33 -0.25
N GLY A 71 6.88 4.68 -1.40
CA GLY A 71 5.59 4.42 -2.02
C GLY A 71 5.00 3.11 -1.48
N VAL A 72 3.72 3.11 -1.15
CA VAL A 72 3.04 1.94 -0.59
C VAL A 72 1.87 1.55 -1.47
N CYS A 73 1.79 0.27 -1.83
CA CYS A 73 0.65 -0.26 -2.56
C CYS A 73 0.08 -1.51 -1.89
N PHE A 74 -1.23 -1.70 -2.06
CA PHE A 74 -1.97 -2.83 -1.53
C PHE A 74 -2.53 -3.68 -2.65
N ALA A 75 -2.46 -5.00 -2.50
CA ALA A 75 -3.06 -5.95 -3.42
C ALA A 75 -3.57 -7.17 -2.66
N THR A 76 -4.61 -7.79 -3.18
CA THR A 76 -5.06 -9.07 -2.62
C THR A 76 -4.12 -10.19 -3.05
N SER A 77 -4.22 -11.34 -2.38
CA SER A 77 -3.45 -12.54 -2.73
C SER A 77 -3.81 -13.06 -4.15
N GLY A 78 -2.97 -13.96 -4.67
CA GLY A 78 -3.18 -14.57 -5.97
C GLY A 78 -2.95 -13.60 -7.11
N PRO A 79 -3.93 -13.42 -8.01
CA PRO A 79 -3.75 -12.56 -9.18
C PRO A 79 -3.49 -11.09 -8.81
N GLY A 80 -3.99 -10.62 -7.68
CA GLY A 80 -3.66 -9.28 -7.19
C GLY A 80 -2.17 -9.13 -6.95
N ALA A 81 -1.59 -10.05 -6.20
CA ALA A 81 -0.16 -10.05 -5.90
C ALA A 81 0.69 -10.24 -7.16
N THR A 82 0.30 -11.10 -8.08
CA THR A 82 1.06 -11.30 -9.32
C THR A 82 0.99 -10.08 -10.25
N ASN A 83 -0.07 -9.32 -10.18
CA ASN A 83 -0.24 -8.11 -11.00
C ASN A 83 0.63 -6.94 -10.58
N ILE A 84 1.22 -6.93 -9.39
CA ILE A 84 2.12 -5.86 -8.96
C ILE A 84 3.59 -6.12 -9.34
N VAL A 85 3.91 -7.28 -9.86
CA VAL A 85 5.31 -7.70 -10.10
C VAL A 85 6.03 -6.75 -11.06
N THR A 86 5.41 -6.32 -12.15
CA THR A 86 6.02 -5.41 -13.11
C THR A 86 6.44 -4.09 -12.45
N GLY A 87 5.56 -3.50 -11.66
CA GLY A 87 5.89 -2.26 -10.94
C GLY A 87 7.00 -2.44 -9.92
N LEU A 88 7.01 -3.57 -9.20
CA LEU A 88 8.09 -3.88 -8.26
C LEU A 88 9.43 -4.09 -8.98
N ALA A 89 9.40 -4.77 -10.13
CA ALA A 89 10.61 -4.94 -10.94
C ALA A 89 11.15 -3.59 -11.41
N THR A 90 10.28 -2.71 -11.87
CA THR A 90 10.66 -1.35 -12.29
C THR A 90 11.31 -0.58 -11.14
N ALA A 91 10.68 -0.60 -9.96
CA ALA A 91 11.23 0.06 -8.78
C ALA A 91 12.58 -0.53 -8.37
N ASN A 92 12.70 -1.86 -8.40
CA ASN A 92 13.95 -2.54 -8.03
C ASN A 92 15.11 -2.17 -8.97
N MET A 93 14.86 -2.05 -10.26
CA MET A 93 15.91 -1.70 -11.24
C MET A 93 16.54 -0.34 -10.95
N ASP A 94 15.77 0.61 -10.43
CA ASP A 94 16.22 1.98 -10.18
C ASP A 94 16.41 2.28 -8.69
N SER A 95 16.35 1.25 -7.83
CA SER A 95 16.46 1.40 -6.36
C SER A 95 15.43 2.37 -5.77
N VAL A 96 14.21 2.33 -6.28
CA VAL A 96 13.11 3.16 -5.80
C VAL A 96 12.45 2.45 -4.61
N PRO A 97 12.24 3.14 -3.46
CA PRO A 97 11.66 2.51 -2.29
C PRO A 97 10.15 2.34 -2.42
N VAL A 98 9.72 1.11 -2.63
CA VAL A 98 8.31 0.71 -2.69
C VAL A 98 8.06 -0.45 -1.74
N VAL A 99 6.99 -0.37 -0.97
CA VAL A 99 6.51 -1.45 -0.12
C VAL A 99 5.16 -1.93 -0.66
N ALA A 100 5.05 -3.23 -0.90
CA ALA A 100 3.81 -3.87 -1.32
C ALA A 100 3.28 -4.77 -0.21
N ILE A 101 2.00 -4.66 0.11
CA ILE A 101 1.30 -5.40 1.16
C ILE A 101 0.10 -6.13 0.57
#